data_dc6c7dafb77e70870d43854e1f9edb55
#
_entry.id   dc6c7dafb77e70870d43854e1f9edb55
#
_cell.length_a   1.000
_cell.length_b   1.000
_cell.length_c   1.000
_cell.angle_alpha   90.00
_cell.angle_beta   90.00
_cell.angle_gamma   90.00
#
_symmetry.space_group_name_H-M   'P 1'
#
loop_
_entity.id
_entity.type
_entity.pdbx_description
1 polymer ?
#
loop_
_entity_poly.entity_id
_entity_poly.type
_entity_poly.pdbx_seq_one_letter_code
_entity_poly.pdbx_strand_id
1 'polypeptide(L)'
;MLTQGTHHGIVSGVSTFDWNDEKNEFLKSARGVSFEEIVFHIQNGDVLDVLKHPNAARYPKQHMIVLNIEGYVYLVPYVKERGVRFLKTIIPSRKATKEYLR
;
A
#
# COMPACT_ATOMS: atom_id res chain seq x y z
N MET A 1 -10.90 14.67 -15.25
CA MET A 1 -10.85 14.35 -14.65
C MET A 1 -10.90 13.82 -13.84
N LEU A 2 -10.97 13.23 -13.55
CA LEU A 2 -10.96 12.81 -12.70
C LEU A 2 -10.48 12.21 -12.15
N THR A 3 -10.33 12.63 -11.77
CA THR A 3 -9.55 11.73 -11.22
C THR A 3 -10.01 10.91 -10.13
N GLN A 4 -9.96 9.73 -10.13
CA GLN A 4 -10.51 8.89 -9.22
C GLN A 4 -9.70 8.80 -7.98
N GLY A 5 -10.29 8.88 -6.83
CA GLY A 5 -9.64 8.61 -5.56
C GLY A 5 -8.68 9.64 -5.07
N THR A 6 -8.63 10.78 -5.71
CA THR A 6 -7.61 11.75 -5.35
C THR A 6 -7.99 12.62 -4.18
N HIS A 7 -9.19 12.46 -3.66
CA HIS A 7 -9.66 13.31 -2.59
C HIS A 7 -9.33 12.80 -1.19
N HIS A 8 -8.69 11.65 -1.07
CA HIS A 8 -8.41 11.12 0.25
C HIS A 8 -7.40 11.95 1.01
N GLY A 9 -6.26 12.23 0.39
CA GLY A 9 -5.28 13.13 0.97
C GLY A 9 -4.98 12.88 2.42
N ILE A 10 -4.94 11.60 2.85
CA ILE A 10 -4.65 11.29 4.22
C ILE A 10 -3.19 11.59 4.51
N VAL A 11 -2.94 12.43 5.51
CA VAL A 11 -1.60 12.84 5.84
C VAL A 11 -1.10 12.04 7.03
N SER A 12 0.10 11.48 6.88
CA SER A 12 0.74 10.76 7.95
C SER A 12 2.18 11.25 8.04
N GLY A 13 2.47 12.11 9.02
CA GLY A 13 3.77 12.70 9.12
C GLY A 13 4.05 13.55 7.89
N VAL A 14 4.98 13.09 7.05
CA VAL A 14 5.37 13.84 5.87
C VAL A 14 4.78 13.26 4.60
N SER A 15 3.93 12.24 4.71
CA SER A 15 3.40 11.55 3.54
C SER A 15 1.91 11.75 3.41
N THR A 16 1.45 11.82 2.17
CA THR A 16 0.04 11.81 1.82
C THR A 16 -0.24 10.52 1.08
N PHE A 17 -1.33 9.86 1.42
CA PHE A 17 -1.73 8.63 0.77
C PHE A 17 -3.00 8.86 -0.02
N ASP A 18 -3.10 8.17 -1.16
CA ASP A 18 -4.28 8.25 -2.01
C ASP A 18 -4.50 6.89 -2.64
N TRP A 19 -5.68 6.67 -3.17
CA TRP A 19 -6.04 5.42 -3.84
C TRP A 19 -7.29 5.62 -4.66
N ASN A 20 -7.64 4.59 -5.45
CA ASN A 20 -8.84 4.59 -6.26
C ASN A 20 -10.01 4.04 -5.45
N ASP A 21 -11.12 4.77 -5.39
CA ASP A 21 -12.27 4.38 -4.59
C ASP A 21 -12.91 3.08 -5.05
N GLU A 22 -13.01 2.88 -6.35
CA GLU A 22 -13.62 1.66 -6.88
C GLU A 22 -12.76 0.46 -6.55
N LYS A 23 -11.45 0.61 -6.64
CA LYS A 23 -10.53 -0.46 -6.27
C LYS A 23 -10.67 -0.80 -4.80
N ASN A 24 -10.83 0.22 -3.96
CA ASN A 24 -10.99 0.03 -2.52
C ASN A 24 -12.24 -0.80 -2.23
N GLU A 25 -13.36 -0.46 -2.86
CA GLU A 25 -14.60 -1.22 -2.66
C GLU A 25 -14.45 -2.65 -3.16
N PHE A 26 -13.77 -2.83 -4.29
CA PHE A 26 -13.51 -4.17 -4.80
C PHE A 26 -12.70 -5.00 -3.78
N LEU A 27 -11.65 -4.41 -3.22
CA LEU A 27 -10.79 -5.13 -2.28
C LEU A 27 -11.53 -5.49 -1.00
N LYS A 28 -12.40 -4.61 -0.53
CA LYS A 28 -13.22 -4.90 0.64
C LYS A 28 -14.08 -6.15 0.39
N SER A 29 -14.69 -6.22 -0.78
CA SER A 29 -15.54 -7.36 -1.13
C SER A 29 -14.75 -8.62 -1.39
N ALA A 30 -13.66 -8.50 -2.14
CA ALA A 30 -12.93 -9.66 -2.63
C ALA A 30 -11.96 -10.24 -1.59
N ARG A 31 -11.39 -9.37 -0.74
CA ARG A 31 -10.32 -9.79 0.17
C ARG A 31 -10.53 -9.35 1.62
N GLY A 32 -11.59 -8.61 1.88
CA GLY A 32 -11.89 -8.18 3.24
C GLY A 32 -10.88 -7.20 3.81
N VAL A 33 -10.20 -6.44 2.98
CA VAL A 33 -9.19 -5.47 3.42
C VAL A 33 -9.37 -4.19 2.64
N SER A 34 -9.09 -3.05 3.29
CA SER A 34 -9.28 -1.75 2.68
C SER A 34 -7.98 -0.95 2.70
N PHE A 35 -7.90 0.07 1.84
CA PHE A 35 -6.76 0.98 1.88
C PHE A 35 -6.73 1.79 3.18
N GLU A 36 -7.89 2.07 3.77
CA GLU A 36 -7.92 2.74 5.07
C GLU A 36 -7.19 1.91 6.13
N GLU A 37 -7.41 0.60 6.12
CA GLU A 37 -6.70 -0.29 7.04
C GLU A 37 -5.21 -0.29 6.78
N ILE A 38 -4.82 -0.25 5.51
CA ILE A 38 -3.41 -0.19 5.14
C ILE A 38 -2.77 1.05 5.75
N VAL A 39 -3.40 2.21 5.57
CA VAL A 39 -2.85 3.46 6.11
C VAL A 39 -2.79 3.40 7.64
N PHE A 40 -3.82 2.85 8.26
CA PHE A 40 -3.81 2.69 9.72
C PHE A 40 -2.58 1.90 10.17
N HIS A 41 -2.31 0.78 9.52
CA HIS A 41 -1.17 -0.06 9.92
C HIS A 41 0.18 0.59 9.58
N ILE A 42 0.25 1.36 8.49
CA ILE A 42 1.46 2.13 8.20
C ILE A 42 1.73 3.11 9.34
N GLN A 43 0.71 3.82 9.76
CA GLN A 43 0.85 4.80 10.84
C GLN A 43 1.14 4.15 12.19
N ASN A 44 0.69 2.92 12.35
CA ASN A 44 0.87 2.17 13.59
C ASN A 44 2.26 1.54 13.69
N GLY A 45 3.10 1.68 12.67
CA GLY A 45 4.45 1.14 12.70
C GLY A 45 4.56 -0.31 12.30
N ASP A 46 3.60 -0.82 11.55
CA ASP A 46 3.58 -2.23 11.16
C ASP A 46 4.27 -2.51 9.83
N VAL A 47 4.99 -1.54 9.29
CA VAL A 47 5.75 -1.72 8.05
C VAL A 47 6.99 -2.54 8.35
N LEU A 48 7.15 -3.63 7.62
CA LEU A 48 8.30 -4.51 7.77
C LEU A 48 9.43 -4.14 6.80
N ASP A 49 9.06 -3.63 5.64
CA ASP A 49 10.06 -3.31 4.62
C ASP A 49 9.42 -2.43 3.55
N VAL A 50 10.25 -1.73 2.80
CA VAL A 50 9.82 -0.99 1.61
C VAL A 50 10.79 -1.35 0.49
N LEU A 51 10.26 -1.99 -0.54
CA LEU A 51 11.07 -2.51 -1.63
C LEU A 51 10.93 -1.64 -2.87
N LYS A 52 12.02 -1.52 -3.61
CA LYS A 52 11.99 -0.87 -4.91
C LYS A 52 11.49 -1.86 -5.96
N HIS A 53 10.99 -1.34 -7.06
CA HIS A 53 10.66 -2.19 -8.19
C HIS A 53 11.92 -2.95 -8.63
N PRO A 54 11.81 -4.23 -9.02
CA PRO A 54 12.99 -5.00 -9.46
C PRO A 54 13.75 -4.32 -10.59
N ASN A 55 13.05 -3.57 -11.46
CA ASN A 55 13.68 -2.78 -12.50
C ASN A 55 13.56 -1.31 -12.13
N ALA A 56 14.29 -0.91 -11.08
CA ALA A 56 14.18 0.44 -10.54
C ALA A 56 14.67 1.51 -11.53
N ALA A 57 15.58 1.15 -12.43
CA ALA A 57 16.06 2.10 -13.42
C ALA A 57 14.93 2.54 -14.34
N ARG A 58 14.04 1.61 -14.72
CA ARG A 58 12.91 1.94 -15.58
C ARG A 58 11.71 2.45 -14.81
N TYR A 59 11.52 1.97 -13.57
CA TYR A 59 10.36 2.32 -12.75
C TYR A 59 10.80 2.91 -11.42
N PRO A 60 11.47 4.07 -11.45
CA PRO A 60 12.07 4.62 -10.21
C PRO A 60 11.05 5.09 -9.19
N LYS A 61 9.81 5.34 -9.61
CA LYS A 61 8.78 5.82 -8.69
C LYS A 61 7.94 4.71 -8.09
N GLN A 62 8.15 3.47 -8.52
CA GLN A 62 7.34 2.35 -8.06
C GLN A 62 8.03 1.60 -6.93
N HIS A 63 7.27 1.38 -5.88
CA HIS A 63 7.76 0.71 -4.68
C HIS A 63 6.70 -0.25 -4.16
N MET A 64 7.06 -1.03 -3.15
CA MET A 64 6.13 -1.96 -2.54
C MET A 64 6.34 -1.92 -1.03
N ILE A 65 5.26 -1.68 -0.30
CA ILE A 65 5.28 -1.74 1.16
C ILE A 65 5.01 -3.18 1.57
N VAL A 66 5.82 -3.69 2.48
CA VAL A 66 5.61 -5.01 3.09
C VAL A 66 5.05 -4.74 4.48
N LEU A 67 3.82 -5.18 4.72
CA LEU A 67 3.06 -4.76 5.89
C LEU A 67 2.55 -5.95 6.67
N ASN A 68 2.71 -5.90 8.00
CA ASN A 68 2.18 -6.93 8.88
C ASN A 68 0.80 -6.48 9.37
N ILE A 69 -0.25 -7.26 9.04
CA ILE A 69 -1.58 -7.01 9.56
C ILE A 69 -1.98 -8.24 10.35
N GLU A 70 -1.90 -8.11 11.66
CA GLU A 70 -2.32 -9.15 12.59
C GLU A 70 -1.71 -10.52 12.27
N GLY A 71 -0.42 -10.53 11.98
CA GLY A 71 0.31 -11.75 11.78
C GLY A 71 0.31 -12.30 10.36
N TYR A 72 -0.23 -11.54 9.42
CA TYR A 72 -0.19 -11.94 8.01
C TYR A 72 0.41 -10.80 7.20
N VAL A 73 1.25 -11.13 6.23
CA VAL A 73 1.94 -10.10 5.45
C VAL A 73 1.17 -9.77 4.18
N TYR A 74 0.98 -8.47 3.98
CA TYR A 74 0.38 -7.93 2.77
C TYR A 74 1.40 -7.10 2.02
N LEU A 75 1.35 -7.17 0.70
CA LEU A 75 2.21 -6.39 -0.17
C LEU A 75 1.36 -5.30 -0.79
N VAL A 76 1.83 -4.06 -0.69
CA VAL A 76 1.06 -2.91 -1.17
C VAL A 76 1.91 -2.11 -2.14
N PRO A 77 1.77 -2.39 -3.45
CA PRO A 77 2.47 -1.61 -4.46
C PRO A 77 1.97 -0.17 -4.47
N TYR A 78 2.89 0.77 -4.62
CA TYR A 78 2.51 2.17 -4.71
C TYR A 78 3.42 2.91 -5.68
N VAL A 79 2.94 4.06 -6.13
CA VAL A 79 3.71 4.98 -6.95
C VAL A 79 3.86 6.26 -6.15
N LYS A 80 5.09 6.73 -6.01
CA LYS A 80 5.34 7.97 -5.28
C LYS A 80 5.55 9.10 -6.27
N GLU A 81 4.77 10.16 -6.11
CA GLU A 81 4.86 11.30 -7.00
C GLU A 81 4.48 12.55 -6.26
N ARG A 82 5.38 13.54 -6.23
CA ARG A 82 5.12 14.84 -5.62
C ARG A 82 4.67 14.75 -4.17
N GLY A 83 5.27 13.82 -3.43
CA GLY A 83 4.93 13.66 -2.02
C GLY A 83 3.68 12.84 -1.75
N VAL A 84 3.03 12.37 -2.80
CA VAL A 84 1.86 11.52 -2.66
C VAL A 84 2.25 10.09 -2.97
N ARG A 85 1.82 9.16 -2.12
CA ARG A 85 1.98 7.74 -2.36
C ARG A 85 0.63 7.19 -2.79
N PHE A 86 0.52 6.87 -4.06
CA PHE A 86 -0.72 6.33 -4.60
C PHE A 86 -0.69 4.81 -4.47
N LEU A 87 -1.52 4.29 -3.57
CA LEU A 87 -1.57 2.85 -3.28
C LEU A 87 -2.35 2.16 -4.40
N LYS A 88 -1.72 1.18 -5.06
CA LYS A 88 -2.28 0.57 -6.27
C LYS A 88 -3.21 -0.59 -5.97
N THR A 89 -2.82 -1.45 -5.06
CA THR A 89 -3.61 -2.62 -4.71
C THR A 89 -3.09 -3.20 -3.40
N ILE A 90 -3.73 -4.26 -2.92
CA ILE A 90 -3.36 -4.92 -1.67
C ILE A 90 -3.30 -6.41 -1.96
N ILE A 91 -2.14 -7.03 -1.75
CA ILE A 91 -1.92 -8.41 -2.11
C ILE A 91 -1.52 -9.22 -0.87
N PRO A 92 -2.38 -10.13 -0.40
CA PRO A 92 -1.96 -11.01 0.70
C PRO A 92 -0.88 -11.96 0.19
N SER A 93 0.14 -12.22 0.99
CA SER A 93 1.26 -13.03 0.55
C SER A 93 1.65 -14.06 1.61
N ARG A 94 1.36 -15.33 1.32
CA ARG A 94 1.79 -16.41 2.19
C ARG A 94 3.29 -16.51 2.21
N LYS A 95 3.92 -16.36 1.06
CA LYS A 95 5.36 -16.46 0.96
C LYS A 95 6.06 -15.39 1.79
N ALA A 96 5.60 -14.15 1.67
CA ALA A 96 6.18 -13.06 2.44
C ALA A 96 5.91 -13.23 3.93
N THR A 97 4.75 -13.78 4.31
CA THR A 97 4.47 -14.05 5.69
C THR A 97 5.51 -15.01 6.27
N LYS A 98 5.85 -16.05 5.53
CA LYS A 98 6.88 -16.97 5.98
C LYS A 98 8.25 -16.32 6.05
N GLU A 99 8.56 -15.47 5.09
CA GLU A 99 9.88 -14.84 5.04
C GLU A 99 10.09 -13.80 6.14
N TYR A 100 9.07 -13.04 6.46
CA TYR A 100 9.20 -11.92 7.38
C TYR A 100 8.77 -12.21 8.80
N LEU A 101 7.87 -13.16 9.01
CA LEU A 101 7.28 -13.38 10.33
C LEU A 101 7.57 -14.75 10.94
N ARG A 102 8.54 -15.48 10.41
CA ARG A 102 8.82 -16.77 11.00
C ARG A 102 9.75 -16.68 12.16
#